data_766e4e7c2917e2e6974969e2d2d2b959
#
_entry.id   766e4e7c2917e2e6974969e2d2d2b959
#
_cell.length_a   1.000
_cell.length_b   1.000
_cell.length_c   1.000
_cell.angle_alpha   90.00
_cell.angle_beta   90.00
_cell.angle_gamma   90.00
#
_symmetry.space_group_name_H-M   'P 1'
#
loop_
_entity.id
_entity.type
_entity.pdbx_description
1 polymer ?
#
loop_
_entity_poly.entity_id
_entity_poly.type
_entity_poly.pdbx_seq_one_letter_code
_entity_poly.pdbx_strand_id
1 'polypeptide(L)'
;FPQISSTDWEFDWAGYVGITPHQRPMLLKLSDHAYAGLGYNGRGVPMATMMGQQLALALTDQSTAIPIGPLKAIPLHSFYPVGVSTRIIYGHLHDFFDSRYEKN
;
A
#
# COMPACT_ATOMS: atom_id res chain seq x y z
N PHE A 1 2.82 -7.13 -24.26
CA PHE A 1 3.79 -6.57 -25.23
C PHE A 1 4.66 -7.68 -25.79
N PRO A 2 4.20 -8.48 -26.78
CA PRO A 2 4.97 -9.59 -27.31
C PRO A 2 6.29 -9.16 -27.96
N GLN A 3 6.41 -7.91 -28.36
CA GLN A 3 7.60 -7.35 -29.00
C GLN A 3 8.83 -7.27 -28.08
N ILE A 4 8.62 -7.29 -26.75
CA ILE A 4 9.69 -7.22 -25.76
C ILE A 4 9.96 -8.56 -25.06
N SER A 5 9.28 -9.64 -25.49
CA SER A 5 9.45 -10.97 -24.88
C SER A 5 10.83 -11.57 -25.04
N SER A 6 11.58 -11.14 -26.09
CA SER A 6 12.94 -11.58 -26.37
C SER A 6 14.01 -10.59 -25.95
N THR A 7 13.64 -9.54 -25.19
CA THR A 7 14.59 -8.53 -24.72
C THR A 7 15.35 -9.07 -23.52
N ASP A 8 16.68 -9.07 -23.59
CA ASP A 8 17.54 -9.35 -22.45
C ASP A 8 17.57 -8.13 -21.53
N TRP A 9 17.17 -8.32 -20.27
CA TRP A 9 17.19 -7.28 -19.25
C TRP A 9 18.60 -7.18 -18.67
N GLU A 10 19.20 -6.01 -18.78
CA GLU A 10 20.53 -5.77 -18.19
C GLU A 10 20.45 -5.70 -16.65
N PHE A 11 19.37 -5.14 -16.12
CA PHE A 11 19.12 -5.04 -14.69
C PHE A 11 17.64 -5.29 -14.40
N ASP A 12 17.37 -6.07 -13.37
CA ASP A 12 16.05 -6.22 -12.76
C ASP A 12 16.15 -6.06 -11.23
N TRP A 13 15.10 -5.62 -10.62
CA TRP A 13 15.01 -5.53 -9.17
C TRP A 13 13.59 -5.75 -8.70
N ALA A 14 13.47 -6.26 -7.47
CA ALA A 14 12.19 -6.43 -6.79
C ALA A 14 12.26 -5.82 -5.40
N GLY A 15 11.12 -5.37 -4.88
CA GLY A 15 11.01 -4.79 -3.56
C GLY A 15 9.69 -5.17 -2.88
N TYR A 16 9.70 -5.14 -1.56
CA TYR A 16 8.49 -5.36 -0.77
C TYR A 16 7.64 -4.10 -0.72
N VAL A 17 6.34 -4.26 -0.91
CA VAL A 17 5.35 -3.19 -0.79
C VAL A 17 4.48 -3.45 0.44
N GLY A 18 4.46 -2.47 1.36
CA GLY A 18 3.53 -2.51 2.49
C GLY A 18 2.11 -2.17 2.02
N ILE A 19 1.20 -3.12 2.17
CA ILE A 19 -0.22 -2.94 1.84
C ILE A 19 -1.03 -2.94 3.13
N THR A 20 -1.86 -1.92 3.30
CA THR A 20 -2.79 -1.83 4.43
C THR A 20 -4.17 -2.37 4.03
N PRO A 21 -4.95 -2.96 4.97
CA PRO A 21 -6.26 -3.53 4.65
C PRO A 21 -7.22 -2.55 3.98
N HIS A 22 -7.17 -1.29 4.36
CA HIS A 22 -8.06 -0.25 3.82
C HIS A 22 -7.51 0.47 2.59
N GLN A 23 -6.27 0.20 2.20
CA GLN A 23 -5.58 0.81 1.06
C GLN A 23 -5.66 2.35 1.02
N ARG A 24 -5.74 2.98 2.19
CA ARG A 24 -5.84 4.43 2.36
C ARG A 24 -4.62 4.97 3.11
N PRO A 25 -4.17 6.19 2.78
CA PRO A 25 -3.14 6.86 3.55
C PRO A 25 -3.63 7.14 4.97
N MET A 26 -2.71 7.04 5.92
CA MET A 26 -2.98 7.26 7.34
C MET A 26 -1.93 8.19 7.92
N LEU A 27 -2.39 9.14 8.73
CA LEU A 27 -1.55 10.01 9.54
C LEU A 27 -1.72 9.58 10.99
N LEU A 28 -0.64 9.16 11.63
CA LEU A 28 -0.66 8.61 12.99
C LEU A 28 0.13 9.50 13.94
N LYS A 29 -0.42 9.71 15.14
CA LYS A 29 0.32 10.29 16.27
C LYS A 29 0.97 9.14 17.03
N LEU A 30 2.31 9.15 17.09
CA LEU A 30 3.11 8.14 17.80
C LEU A 30 3.43 8.59 19.24
N SER A 31 3.68 9.88 19.43
CA SER A 31 3.89 10.53 20.72
C SER A 31 3.53 12.02 20.60
N ASP A 32 3.73 12.79 21.67
CA ASP A 32 3.43 14.24 21.63
C ASP A 32 4.25 15.02 20.60
N HIS A 33 5.42 14.50 20.22
CA HIS A 33 6.32 15.15 19.26
C HIS A 33 6.68 14.28 18.06
N ALA A 34 5.94 13.18 17.83
CA ALA A 34 6.23 12.28 16.71
C ALA A 34 4.96 11.88 15.97
N TYR A 35 5.01 12.04 14.65
CA TYR A 35 3.96 11.63 13.73
C TYR A 35 4.51 10.71 12.63
N ALA A 36 3.68 9.87 12.08
CA ALA A 36 4.04 9.01 10.96
C ALA A 36 2.96 9.02 9.87
N GLY A 37 3.41 9.10 8.62
CA GLY A 37 2.57 8.91 7.44
C GLY A 37 2.76 7.51 6.89
N LEU A 38 1.67 6.75 6.77
CA LEU A 38 1.67 5.34 6.33
C LEU A 38 0.57 5.09 5.31
N GLY A 39 0.53 3.85 4.77
CA GLY A 39 -0.55 3.40 3.90
C GLY A 39 -0.40 3.85 2.45
N TYR A 40 0.82 3.95 1.95
CA TYR A 40 1.10 4.34 0.57
C TYR A 40 0.68 3.27 -0.47
N ASN A 41 0.67 2.00 -0.09
CA ASN A 41 0.15 0.88 -0.90
C ASN A 41 0.71 0.88 -2.33
N GLY A 42 2.02 0.99 -2.48
CA GLY A 42 2.72 1.03 -3.77
C GLY A 42 2.74 2.42 -4.45
N ARG A 43 2.09 3.44 -3.89
CA ARG A 43 2.05 4.81 -4.43
C ARG A 43 3.00 5.76 -3.68
N GLY A 44 4.19 5.26 -3.30
CA GLY A 44 5.12 6.01 -2.45
C GLY A 44 5.55 7.36 -3.02
N VAL A 45 5.89 7.42 -4.31
CA VAL A 45 6.42 8.63 -4.94
C VAL A 45 5.43 9.81 -4.87
N PRO A 46 4.20 9.71 -5.41
CA PRO A 46 3.25 10.82 -5.33
C PRO A 46 2.73 11.06 -3.91
N MET A 47 2.56 10.00 -3.13
CA MET A 47 2.02 10.09 -1.77
C MET A 47 3.01 10.70 -0.78
N ALA A 48 4.33 10.51 -0.96
CA ALA A 48 5.33 11.01 -0.02
C ALA A 48 5.32 12.55 0.07
N THR A 49 5.16 13.24 -1.05
CA THR A 49 5.10 14.72 -1.07
C THR A 49 3.85 15.22 -0.33
N MET A 50 2.69 14.66 -0.63
CA MET A 50 1.43 15.02 0.02
C MET A 50 1.49 14.71 1.54
N MET A 51 1.99 13.54 1.92
CA MET A 51 2.12 13.17 3.32
C MET A 51 3.15 14.02 4.07
N GLY A 52 4.24 14.43 3.41
CA GLY A 52 5.20 15.38 3.98
C GLY A 52 4.54 16.72 4.35
N GLN A 53 3.68 17.24 3.48
CA GLN A 53 2.89 18.43 3.80
C GLN A 53 1.96 18.19 4.99
N GLN A 54 1.23 17.08 5.03
CA GLN A 54 0.33 16.75 6.14
C GLN A 54 1.07 16.59 7.48
N LEU A 55 2.27 15.99 7.45
CA LEU A 55 3.13 15.87 8.63
C LEU A 55 3.60 17.23 9.12
N ALA A 56 3.99 18.15 8.23
CA ALA A 56 4.39 19.50 8.58
C ALA A 56 3.22 20.27 9.22
N LEU A 57 2.00 20.17 8.68
CA LEU A 57 0.81 20.77 9.27
C LEU A 57 0.50 20.20 10.66
N ALA A 58 0.61 18.87 10.83
CA ALA A 58 0.40 18.22 12.12
C ALA A 58 1.40 18.65 13.20
N LEU A 59 2.67 18.81 12.82
CA LEU A 59 3.74 19.26 13.73
C LEU A 59 3.62 20.73 14.13
N THR A 60 2.91 21.53 13.35
CA THR A 60 2.67 22.96 13.61
C THR A 60 1.26 23.24 14.12
N ASP A 61 0.56 22.22 14.62
CA ASP A 61 -0.81 22.29 15.15
C ASP A 61 -1.82 22.91 14.17
N GLN A 62 -1.58 22.75 12.89
CA GLN A 62 -2.49 23.18 11.82
C GLN A 62 -3.44 22.07 11.40
N SER A 63 -4.57 22.44 10.79
CA SER A 63 -5.55 21.48 10.28
C SER A 63 -4.98 20.64 9.14
N THR A 64 -5.14 19.33 9.23
CA THR A 64 -4.72 18.35 8.22
C THR A 64 -5.90 17.85 7.41
N ALA A 65 -5.70 17.57 6.13
CA ALA A 65 -6.73 16.97 5.27
C ALA A 65 -6.97 15.49 5.58
N ILE A 66 -5.96 14.81 6.16
CA ILE A 66 -6.06 13.43 6.60
C ILE A 66 -6.23 13.43 8.13
N PRO A 67 -7.27 12.78 8.67
CA PRO A 67 -7.45 12.70 10.11
C PRO A 67 -6.26 12.05 10.82
N ILE A 68 -5.81 12.64 11.91
CA ILE A 68 -4.76 12.08 12.75
C ILE A 68 -5.37 10.98 13.63
N GLY A 69 -4.89 9.77 13.47
CA GLY A 69 -5.32 8.62 14.26
C GLY A 69 -4.29 8.18 15.29
N PRO A 70 -4.71 7.43 16.32
CA PRO A 70 -3.78 6.77 17.23
C PRO A 70 -3.14 5.55 16.57
N LEU A 71 -1.93 5.20 17.02
CA LEU A 71 -1.32 3.93 16.64
C LEU A 71 -2.13 2.78 17.27
N LYS A 72 -2.66 1.90 16.41
CA LYS A 72 -3.39 0.71 16.85
C LYS A 72 -2.64 -0.54 16.41
N ALA A 73 -2.47 -1.50 17.32
CA ALA A 73 -1.96 -2.81 16.96
C ALA A 73 -2.92 -3.51 15.99
N ILE A 74 -2.38 -4.14 14.97
CA ILE A 74 -3.18 -4.94 14.02
C ILE A 74 -3.32 -6.34 14.63
N PRO A 75 -4.54 -6.77 14.99
CA PRO A 75 -4.76 -8.11 15.50
C PRO A 75 -4.27 -9.15 14.49
N LEU A 76 -3.69 -10.23 14.98
CA LEU A 76 -3.21 -11.35 14.16
C LEU A 76 -2.17 -10.95 13.10
N HIS A 77 -1.42 -9.87 13.31
CA HIS A 77 -0.40 -9.40 12.34
C HIS A 77 0.61 -10.50 11.97
N SER A 78 0.95 -11.38 12.90
CA SER A 78 1.85 -12.52 12.64
C SER A 78 1.33 -13.50 11.58
N PHE A 79 0.02 -13.51 11.32
CA PHE A 79 -0.61 -14.35 10.30
C PHE A 79 -0.84 -13.64 8.96
N TYR A 80 -0.34 -12.40 8.80
CA TYR A 80 -0.52 -11.63 7.57
C TYR A 80 -0.07 -12.38 6.30
N PRO A 81 1.01 -13.21 6.30
CA PRO A 81 1.44 -13.90 5.07
C PRO A 81 0.36 -14.86 4.55
N VAL A 82 -0.37 -15.54 5.48
CA VAL A 82 -1.48 -16.42 5.13
C VAL A 82 -2.62 -15.64 4.49
N GLY A 83 -2.99 -14.49 5.07
CA GLY A 83 -4.04 -13.62 4.52
C GLY A 83 -3.70 -13.09 3.14
N VAL A 84 -2.46 -12.65 2.93
CA VAL A 84 -1.97 -12.17 1.63
C VAL A 84 -1.98 -13.29 0.58
N SER A 85 -1.43 -14.47 0.93
CA SER A 85 -1.42 -15.62 0.02
C SER A 85 -2.82 -16.06 -0.39
N THR A 86 -3.75 -16.12 0.56
CA THR A 86 -5.15 -16.44 0.27
C THR A 86 -5.79 -15.41 -0.67
N ARG A 87 -5.52 -14.13 -0.47
CA ARG A 87 -6.05 -13.06 -1.32
C ARG A 87 -5.51 -13.13 -2.74
N ILE A 88 -4.22 -13.46 -2.90
CA ILE A 88 -3.58 -13.64 -4.20
C ILE A 88 -4.19 -14.84 -4.94
N ILE A 89 -4.30 -15.99 -4.26
CA ILE A 89 -4.90 -17.20 -4.84
C ILE A 89 -6.34 -16.92 -5.27
N TYR A 90 -7.12 -16.26 -4.44
CA TYR A 90 -8.49 -15.88 -4.78
C TYR A 90 -8.54 -14.98 -6.03
N GLY A 91 -7.65 -13.98 -6.12
CA GLY A 91 -7.54 -13.11 -7.30
C GLY A 91 -7.24 -13.91 -8.57
N HIS A 92 -6.26 -14.80 -8.54
CA HIS A 92 -5.91 -15.63 -9.69
C HIS A 92 -7.07 -16.56 -10.13
N LEU A 93 -7.82 -17.13 -9.17
CA LEU A 93 -8.99 -17.93 -9.48
C LEU A 93 -10.10 -17.10 -10.14
N HIS A 94 -10.36 -15.91 -9.63
CA HIS A 94 -11.33 -14.99 -10.19
C HIS A 94 -10.97 -14.62 -11.64
N ASP A 95 -9.74 -14.21 -11.89
CA ASP A 95 -9.24 -13.85 -13.22
C ASP A 95 -9.30 -15.04 -14.20
N PHE A 96 -9.03 -16.24 -13.70
CA PHE A 96 -9.13 -17.47 -14.50
C PHE A 96 -10.57 -17.75 -14.94
N PHE A 97 -11.55 -17.53 -14.08
CA PHE A 97 -12.96 -17.70 -14.42
C PHE A 97 -13.45 -16.61 -15.36
N ASP A 98 -13.10 -15.34 -15.12
CA ASP A 98 -13.51 -14.22 -15.97
C ASP A 98 -12.95 -14.34 -17.39
N SER A 99 -11.69 -14.76 -17.53
CA SER A 99 -11.06 -14.96 -18.85
C SER A 99 -11.72 -16.06 -19.70
N ARG A 100 -12.52 -16.93 -19.09
CA ARG A 100 -13.32 -17.93 -19.82
C ARG A 100 -14.67 -17.39 -20.29
N TYR A 101 -15.22 -16.41 -19.56
CA TYR A 101 -16.50 -15.79 -19.95
C TYR A 101 -16.36 -14.84 -21.15
N GLU A 102 -15.22 -14.20 -21.34
CA GLU A 102 -14.98 -13.30 -22.47
C GLU A 102 -14.70 -14.04 -23.81
N LYS A 103 -14.48 -15.34 -23.78
CA LYS A 103 -14.18 -16.16 -25.00
C LYS A 103 -15.40 -16.86 -25.59
N ASN A 104 -16.59 -16.67 -25.04
CA ASN A 104 -17.86 -17.15 -25.56
C ASN A 104 -18.76 -15.96 -25.92
#